data_2188cf71ee6c9b0f1f1d22d485fa8a5a
#
_entry.id   2188cf71ee6c9b0f1f1d22d485fa8a5a
#
_cell.length_a   1.000
_cell.length_b   1.000
_cell.length_c   1.000
_cell.angle_alpha   90.00
_cell.angle_beta   90.00
_cell.angle_gamma   90.00
#
_symmetry.space_group_name_H-M   'P 1'
#
loop_
_entity.id
_entity.type
_entity.pdbx_description
1 polymer ?
#
loop_
_entity_poly.entity_id
_entity_poly.type
_entity_poly.pdbx_seq_one_letter_code
_entity_poly.pdbx_strand_id
1 'polypeptide(L)'
;MDIAELVHTVVLEVLERIDGRGNACVMVLATRDAALVERIAPLVVPFFGEGTEILFPGEDCAGRTPQKYILPELSCSDMADLAAGRASSPLMEKTLALLLRGVEVEVLDFAYRTYAESAPGPLYDLYAAYEKKLASYGLREFRARRPDTARLRESLITAGMVEQAGT
;
A
#
# COMPACT_ATOMS: atom_id res chain seq x y z
N MET A 1 -8.67 -44.62 5.67
CA MET A 1 -7.86 -43.40 5.77
C MET A 1 -7.51 -43.21 7.24
N ASP A 2 -6.24 -43.26 7.55
CA ASP A 2 -5.78 -43.06 8.92
C ASP A 2 -5.92 -41.58 9.32
N ILE A 3 -6.30 -41.29 10.55
CA ILE A 3 -6.46 -39.96 11.09
C ILE A 3 -5.14 -39.18 10.94
N ALA A 4 -3.99 -39.82 11.09
CA ALA A 4 -2.69 -39.21 10.90
C ALA A 4 -2.44 -38.73 9.47
N GLU A 5 -2.89 -39.47 8.47
CA GLU A 5 -2.84 -39.09 7.04
C GLU A 5 -3.76 -37.91 6.74
N LEU A 6 -4.95 -37.89 7.32
CA LEU A 6 -5.90 -36.77 7.16
C LEU A 6 -5.36 -35.50 7.77
N VAL A 7 -4.81 -35.57 8.97
CA VAL A 7 -4.17 -34.41 9.65
C VAL A 7 -2.98 -33.90 8.84
N HIS A 8 -2.17 -34.81 8.30
CA HIS A 8 -1.01 -34.44 7.47
C HIS A 8 -1.45 -33.73 6.19
N THR A 9 -2.48 -34.23 5.52
CA THR A 9 -3.05 -33.61 4.30
C THR A 9 -3.62 -32.23 4.60
N VAL A 10 -4.39 -32.08 5.68
CA VAL A 10 -4.96 -30.78 6.10
C VAL A 10 -3.87 -29.78 6.47
N VAL A 11 -2.82 -30.20 7.16
CA VAL A 11 -1.68 -29.36 7.51
C VAL A 11 -0.93 -28.90 6.26
N LEU A 12 -0.72 -29.79 5.28
CA LEU A 12 -0.11 -29.41 4.00
C LEU A 12 -0.96 -28.42 3.22
N GLU A 13 -2.28 -28.62 3.15
CA GLU A 13 -3.19 -27.65 2.50
C GLU A 13 -3.19 -26.30 3.20
N VAL A 14 -3.15 -26.27 4.53
CA VAL A 14 -3.07 -25.02 5.30
C VAL A 14 -1.72 -24.35 5.09
N LEU A 15 -0.62 -25.09 5.05
CA LEU A 15 0.71 -24.57 4.78
C LEU A 15 0.82 -24.01 3.35
N GLU A 16 0.25 -24.71 2.35
CA GLU A 16 0.19 -24.20 0.97
C GLU A 16 -0.63 -22.91 0.87
N ARG A 17 -1.72 -22.79 1.63
CA ARG A 17 -2.51 -21.55 1.70
C ARG A 17 -1.78 -20.44 2.45
N ILE A 18 -0.95 -20.77 3.43
CA ILE A 18 -0.10 -19.80 4.15
C ILE A 18 1.09 -19.40 3.29
N ASP A 19 1.72 -20.33 2.60
CA ASP A 19 2.78 -20.06 1.62
C ASP A 19 2.25 -19.31 0.39
N GLY A 20 0.99 -19.54 0.00
CA GLY A 20 0.29 -18.73 -0.99
C GLY A 20 0.12 -17.25 -0.58
N ARG A 21 0.28 -16.90 0.70
CA ARG A 21 0.42 -15.52 1.16
C ARG A 21 1.76 -14.89 0.78
N GLY A 22 2.80 -15.69 0.52
CA GLY A 22 4.08 -15.23 -0.02
C GLY A 22 4.02 -14.69 -1.45
N ASN A 23 2.88 -14.90 -2.16
CA ASN A 23 2.62 -14.42 -3.50
C ASN A 23 1.61 -13.27 -3.51
N ALA A 24 1.72 -12.35 -2.56
CA ALA A 24 0.96 -11.12 -2.57
C ALA A 24 1.23 -10.34 -3.86
N CYS A 25 0.22 -9.70 -4.41
CA CYS A 25 0.41 -8.78 -5.53
C CYS A 25 0.05 -7.35 -5.13
N VAL A 26 0.86 -6.43 -5.62
CA VAL A 26 0.70 -4.99 -5.43
C VAL A 26 0.55 -4.36 -6.80
N MET A 27 -0.49 -3.58 -6.99
CA MET A 27 -0.74 -2.86 -8.24
C MET A 27 -0.15 -1.45 -8.15
N VAL A 28 0.77 -1.14 -9.06
CA VAL A 28 1.33 0.19 -9.20
C VAL A 28 0.57 0.94 -10.29
N LEU A 29 -0.03 2.05 -9.93
CA LEU A 29 -0.82 2.88 -10.84
C LEU A 29 0.10 3.81 -11.65
N ALA A 30 0.81 3.25 -12.59
CA ALA A 30 1.73 3.91 -13.50
C ALA A 30 1.97 3.04 -14.73
N THR A 31 2.69 3.57 -15.70
CA THR A 31 3.23 2.76 -16.78
C THR A 31 4.40 1.92 -16.28
N ARG A 32 4.50 0.66 -16.70
CA ARG A 32 5.59 -0.22 -16.28
C ARG A 32 6.95 0.39 -16.57
N ASP A 33 7.74 0.46 -15.53
CA ASP A 33 9.12 0.95 -15.57
C ASP A 33 9.98 0.15 -14.57
N ALA A 34 11.10 -0.35 -15.04
CA ALA A 34 12.05 -1.11 -14.21
C ALA A 34 12.57 -0.28 -13.02
N ALA A 35 12.79 1.01 -13.21
CA ALA A 35 13.22 1.90 -12.14
C ALA A 35 12.16 2.04 -11.05
N LEU A 36 10.88 2.06 -11.41
CA LEU A 36 9.77 2.05 -10.43
C LEU A 36 9.72 0.74 -9.65
N VAL A 37 9.93 -0.39 -10.29
CA VAL A 37 9.97 -1.70 -9.61
C VAL A 37 11.09 -1.71 -8.57
N GLU A 38 12.29 -1.27 -8.93
CA GLU A 38 13.43 -1.17 -8.01
C GLU A 38 13.18 -0.21 -6.84
N ARG A 39 12.44 0.85 -7.07
CA ARG A 39 12.06 1.84 -6.04
C ARG A 39 10.98 1.29 -5.09
N ILE A 40 10.02 0.56 -5.61
CA ILE A 40 8.83 0.12 -4.85
C ILE A 40 9.10 -1.20 -4.11
N ALA A 41 9.84 -2.12 -4.69
CA ALA A 41 10.10 -3.42 -4.08
C ALA A 41 10.62 -3.33 -2.62
N PRO A 42 11.62 -2.49 -2.29
CA PRO A 42 12.07 -2.33 -0.90
C PRO A 42 11.02 -1.81 0.06
N LEU A 43 9.99 -1.14 -0.45
CA LEU A 43 8.90 -0.59 0.35
C LEU A 43 7.82 -1.61 0.67
N VAL A 44 7.57 -2.56 -0.22
CA VAL A 44 6.44 -3.50 -0.10
C VAL A 44 6.85 -4.89 0.35
N VAL A 45 8.03 -5.37 -0.04
CA VAL A 45 8.54 -6.70 0.34
C VAL A 45 8.58 -6.91 1.86
N PRO A 46 9.00 -5.94 2.69
CA PRO A 46 8.99 -6.10 4.16
C PRO A 46 7.60 -6.35 4.75
N PHE A 47 6.53 -5.96 4.04
CA PHE A 47 5.14 -6.12 4.53
C PHE A 47 4.46 -7.37 4.02
N PHE A 48 4.75 -7.75 2.79
CA PHE A 48 4.05 -8.81 2.08
C PHE A 48 4.92 -10.05 1.86
N GLY A 49 6.21 -9.97 2.15
CA GLY A 49 7.17 -11.06 2.01
C GLY A 49 7.94 -11.04 0.69
N GLU A 50 9.00 -11.83 0.65
CA GLU A 50 9.74 -12.11 -0.58
C GLU A 50 8.81 -12.84 -1.55
N GLY A 51 8.87 -12.54 -2.82
CA GLY A 51 7.96 -13.07 -3.83
C GLY A 51 6.71 -12.22 -4.05
N THR A 52 6.61 -11.04 -3.41
CA THR A 52 5.58 -10.06 -3.74
C THR A 52 5.70 -9.64 -5.21
N GLU A 53 4.63 -9.84 -5.97
CA GLU A 53 4.57 -9.41 -7.36
C GLU A 53 4.16 -7.95 -7.45
N ILE A 54 4.95 -7.17 -8.17
CA ILE A 54 4.64 -5.79 -8.50
C ILE A 54 4.06 -5.76 -9.91
N LEU A 55 2.80 -5.40 -10.01
CA LEU A 55 2.03 -5.39 -11.24
C LEU A 55 1.66 -3.97 -11.64
N PHE A 56 1.43 -3.79 -12.92
CA PHE A 56 1.02 -2.52 -13.53
C PHE A 56 -0.33 -2.70 -14.21
N PRO A 57 -1.07 -1.61 -14.49
CA PRO A 57 -2.37 -1.69 -15.14
C PRO A 57 -2.33 -2.48 -16.44
N GLY A 58 -3.27 -3.39 -16.62
CA GLY A 58 -3.33 -4.31 -17.77
C GLY A 58 -2.61 -5.64 -17.56
N GLU A 59 -1.84 -5.80 -16.50
CA GLU A 59 -1.21 -7.07 -16.13
C GLU A 59 -2.13 -7.91 -15.26
N ASP A 60 -2.07 -9.23 -15.43
CA ASP A 60 -2.94 -10.16 -14.72
C ASP A 60 -2.32 -10.59 -13.38
N CYS A 61 -3.11 -10.50 -12.35
CA CYS A 61 -2.81 -11.03 -11.02
C CYS A 61 -3.10 -12.55 -10.87
N ALA A 62 -3.24 -13.29 -11.96
CA ALA A 62 -3.62 -14.71 -11.94
C ALA A 62 -4.89 -14.97 -11.09
N GLY A 63 -5.93 -14.15 -11.28
CA GLY A 63 -7.20 -14.25 -10.57
C GLY A 63 -7.19 -13.75 -9.12
N ARG A 64 -6.05 -13.24 -8.64
CA ARG A 64 -5.92 -12.65 -7.30
C ARG A 64 -6.28 -11.16 -7.33
N THR A 65 -6.82 -10.66 -6.22
CA THR A 65 -7.03 -9.23 -6.03
C THR A 65 -5.74 -8.60 -5.48
N PRO A 66 -5.26 -7.48 -6.02
CA PRO A 66 -4.13 -6.77 -5.43
C PRO A 66 -4.40 -6.41 -3.97
N GLN A 67 -3.43 -6.63 -3.12
CA GLN A 67 -3.54 -6.32 -1.69
C GLN A 67 -3.32 -4.84 -1.40
N LYS A 68 -2.65 -4.15 -2.31
CA LYS A 68 -2.36 -2.73 -2.21
C LYS A 68 -2.31 -2.09 -3.59
N TYR A 69 -2.81 -0.87 -3.68
CA TYR A 69 -2.69 -0.02 -4.86
C TYR A 69 -1.78 1.16 -4.52
N ILE A 70 -0.72 1.33 -5.29
CA ILE A 70 0.27 2.39 -5.07
C ILE A 70 0.32 3.31 -6.28
N LEU A 71 0.15 4.60 -6.03
CA LEU A 71 0.36 5.67 -6.98
C LEU A 71 1.74 6.28 -6.70
N PRO A 72 2.73 6.15 -7.60
CA PRO A 72 4.09 6.59 -7.31
C PRO A 72 4.20 8.10 -7.11
N GLU A 73 3.49 8.86 -7.91
CA GLU A 73 3.46 10.32 -7.86
C GLU A 73 2.07 10.84 -8.20
N LEU A 74 1.63 11.83 -7.47
CA LEU A 74 0.39 12.55 -7.75
C LEU A 74 0.74 13.99 -8.09
N SER A 75 0.51 14.37 -9.36
CA SER A 75 0.75 15.74 -9.84
C SER A 75 -0.22 16.74 -9.23
N CYS A 76 0.15 18.01 -9.23
CA CYS A 76 -0.71 19.07 -8.73
C CYS A 76 -2.06 19.12 -9.46
N SER A 77 -2.09 19.02 -10.78
CA SER A 77 -3.34 19.03 -11.54
C SER A 77 -4.20 17.81 -11.26
N ASP A 78 -3.62 16.63 -11.20
CA ASP A 78 -4.36 15.40 -10.89
C ASP A 78 -4.93 15.42 -9.46
N MET A 79 -4.18 15.97 -8.53
CA MET A 79 -4.60 16.14 -7.15
C MET A 79 -5.84 17.06 -7.04
N ALA A 80 -5.80 18.20 -7.72
CA ALA A 80 -6.92 19.13 -7.76
C ALA A 80 -8.16 18.51 -8.44
N ASP A 81 -7.96 17.78 -9.53
CA ASP A 81 -9.03 17.10 -10.24
C ASP A 81 -9.68 16.01 -9.39
N LEU A 82 -8.89 15.12 -8.81
CA LEU A 82 -9.40 14.07 -7.94
C LEU A 82 -10.13 14.62 -6.71
N ALA A 83 -9.61 15.69 -6.12
CA ALA A 83 -10.28 16.36 -4.99
C ALA A 83 -11.64 16.94 -5.37
N ALA A 84 -11.83 17.31 -6.64
CA ALA A 84 -13.10 17.75 -7.22
C ALA A 84 -13.95 16.58 -7.78
N GLY A 85 -13.51 15.34 -7.63
CA GLY A 85 -14.20 14.17 -8.17
C GLY A 85 -14.05 14.01 -9.68
N ARG A 86 -12.97 14.51 -10.26
CA ARG A 86 -12.68 14.44 -11.70
C ARG A 86 -11.40 13.67 -11.97
N ALA A 87 -11.28 13.17 -13.18
CA ALA A 87 -10.09 12.53 -13.69
C ALA A 87 -9.84 12.96 -15.14
N SER A 88 -8.61 13.35 -15.47
CA SER A 88 -8.24 13.89 -16.78
C SER A 88 -7.36 12.96 -17.62
N SER A 89 -7.08 11.77 -17.12
CA SER A 89 -6.29 10.76 -17.82
C SER A 89 -6.84 9.35 -17.56
N PRO A 90 -6.54 8.37 -18.43
CA PRO A 90 -6.98 6.98 -18.20
C PRO A 90 -6.50 6.41 -16.88
N LEU A 91 -5.29 6.75 -16.45
CA LEU A 91 -4.74 6.31 -15.18
C LEU A 91 -5.50 6.93 -14.00
N MET A 92 -5.83 8.21 -14.08
CA MET A 92 -6.62 8.90 -13.05
C MET A 92 -8.07 8.45 -13.04
N GLU A 93 -8.66 8.13 -14.19
CA GLU A 93 -9.98 7.50 -14.27
C GLU A 93 -10.01 6.15 -13.54
N LYS A 94 -8.97 5.35 -13.71
CA LYS A 94 -8.82 4.08 -13.00
C LYS A 94 -8.67 4.30 -11.49
N THR A 95 -7.88 5.27 -11.09
CA THR A 95 -7.69 5.66 -9.68
C THR A 95 -9.02 6.12 -9.07
N LEU A 96 -9.72 7.00 -9.75
CA LEU A 96 -11.04 7.47 -9.30
C LEU A 96 -12.06 6.33 -9.19
N ALA A 97 -12.08 5.41 -10.16
CA ALA A 97 -12.96 4.24 -10.12
C ALA A 97 -12.67 3.33 -8.93
N LEU A 98 -11.40 3.16 -8.55
CA LEU A 98 -11.02 2.43 -7.34
C LEU A 98 -11.56 3.11 -6.08
N LEU A 99 -11.37 4.42 -5.96
CA LEU A 99 -11.87 5.20 -4.83
C LEU A 99 -13.39 5.15 -4.72
N LEU A 100 -14.10 5.25 -5.85
CA LEU A 100 -15.56 5.14 -5.89
C LEU A 100 -16.07 3.75 -5.44
N ARG A 101 -15.27 2.72 -5.61
CA ARG A 101 -15.57 1.37 -5.11
C ARG A 101 -15.17 1.16 -3.65
N GLY A 102 -14.63 2.17 -2.98
CA GLY A 102 -14.17 2.08 -1.60
C GLY A 102 -12.80 1.41 -1.45
N VAL A 103 -12.03 1.29 -2.52
CA VAL A 103 -10.68 0.74 -2.50
C VAL A 103 -9.68 1.83 -2.11
N GLU A 104 -8.84 1.55 -1.13
CA GLU A 104 -7.79 2.49 -0.72
C GLU A 104 -6.63 2.51 -1.73
N VAL A 105 -6.12 3.71 -1.99
CA VAL A 105 -4.94 3.95 -2.83
C VAL A 105 -3.91 4.71 -2.00
N GLU A 106 -2.66 4.27 -2.02
CA GLU A 106 -1.57 4.95 -1.33
C GLU A 106 -0.67 5.67 -2.32
N VAL A 107 -0.27 6.88 -1.99
CA VAL A 107 0.58 7.75 -2.79
C VAL A 107 1.97 7.82 -2.18
N LEU A 108 3.01 7.57 -2.97
CA LEU A 108 4.39 7.65 -2.49
C LEU A 108 4.85 9.11 -2.39
N ASP A 109 4.48 9.93 -3.36
CA ASP A 109 4.96 11.30 -3.46
C ASP A 109 3.86 12.24 -3.96
N PHE A 110 3.63 13.30 -3.20
CA PHE A 110 2.75 14.39 -3.59
C PHE A 110 3.59 15.53 -4.18
N ALA A 111 3.44 15.80 -5.47
CA ALA A 111 4.26 16.77 -6.19
C ALA A 111 4.21 18.18 -5.58
N TYR A 112 3.09 18.60 -4.99
CA TYR A 112 2.96 19.93 -4.40
C TYR A 112 3.95 20.19 -3.25
N ARG A 113 4.41 19.15 -2.56
CA ARG A 113 5.34 19.27 -1.42
C ARG A 113 6.70 19.81 -1.82
N THR A 114 7.09 19.66 -3.09
CA THR A 114 8.35 20.25 -3.60
C THR A 114 8.33 21.76 -3.61
N TYR A 115 7.15 22.38 -3.54
CA TYR A 115 6.96 23.82 -3.57
C TYR A 115 6.78 24.43 -2.18
N ALA A 116 7.05 23.71 -1.11
CA ALA A 116 6.81 24.14 0.26
C ALA A 116 7.47 25.50 0.61
N GLU A 117 8.67 25.76 0.06
CA GLU A 117 9.43 26.99 0.34
C GLU A 117 9.15 28.11 -0.66
N SER A 118 8.65 27.81 -1.84
CA SER A 118 8.47 28.78 -2.93
C SER A 118 7.03 29.20 -3.19
N ALA A 119 6.06 28.33 -2.88
CA ALA A 119 4.65 28.63 -3.14
C ALA A 119 4.10 29.68 -2.18
N PRO A 120 3.20 30.56 -2.66
CA PRO A 120 2.45 31.41 -1.75
C PRO A 120 1.70 30.57 -0.71
N GLY A 121 1.72 31.01 0.56
CA GLY A 121 1.11 30.27 1.68
C GLY A 121 -0.32 29.82 1.42
N PRO A 122 -1.23 30.73 0.97
CA PRO A 122 -2.61 30.34 0.68
C PRO A 122 -2.76 29.27 -0.41
N LEU A 123 -1.89 29.27 -1.42
CA LEU A 123 -1.90 28.25 -2.47
C LEU A 123 -1.38 26.91 -1.95
N TYR A 124 -0.30 26.91 -1.20
CA TYR A 124 0.20 25.69 -0.56
C TYR A 124 -0.82 25.09 0.40
N ASP A 125 -1.49 25.90 1.19
CA ASP A 125 -2.55 25.50 2.11
C ASP A 125 -3.74 24.89 1.38
N LEU A 126 -4.06 25.37 0.18
CA LEU A 126 -5.09 24.78 -0.66
C LEU A 126 -4.76 23.34 -1.03
N TYR A 127 -3.52 23.05 -1.44
CA TYR A 127 -3.07 21.70 -1.75
C TYR A 127 -2.99 20.81 -0.51
N ALA A 128 -2.58 21.35 0.63
CA ALA A 128 -2.64 20.63 1.90
C ALA A 128 -4.08 20.25 2.28
N ALA A 129 -5.04 21.11 1.99
CA ALA A 129 -6.47 20.81 2.16
C ALA A 129 -6.96 19.73 1.18
N TYR A 130 -6.47 19.73 -0.05
CA TYR A 130 -6.74 18.64 -1.01
C TYR A 130 -6.22 17.30 -0.51
N GLU A 131 -5.01 17.27 0.05
CA GLU A 131 -4.45 16.04 0.63
C GLU A 131 -5.35 15.46 1.72
N LYS A 132 -5.84 16.29 2.62
CA LYS A 132 -6.81 15.90 3.66
C LYS A 132 -8.12 15.39 3.06
N LYS A 133 -8.64 16.06 2.05
CA LYS A 133 -9.86 15.68 1.37
C LYS A 133 -9.71 14.34 0.66
N LEU A 134 -8.60 14.13 -0.04
CA LEU A 134 -8.28 12.87 -0.70
C LEU A 134 -8.10 11.73 0.30
N ALA A 135 -7.51 12.00 1.47
CA ALA A 135 -7.41 11.01 2.54
C ALA A 135 -8.79 10.55 3.03
N SER A 136 -9.78 11.46 3.08
CA SER A 136 -11.17 11.10 3.40
C SER A 136 -11.84 10.23 2.32
N TYR A 137 -11.34 10.28 1.09
CA TYR A 137 -11.80 9.45 -0.03
C TYR A 137 -11.10 8.08 -0.11
N GLY A 138 -10.06 7.87 0.70
CA GLY A 138 -9.27 6.65 0.68
C GLY A 138 -7.94 6.75 -0.08
N LEU A 139 -7.58 7.95 -0.56
CA LEU A 139 -6.28 8.19 -1.19
C LEU A 139 -5.37 8.89 -0.19
N ARG A 140 -4.36 8.16 0.28
CA ARG A 140 -3.51 8.57 1.40
C ARG A 140 -2.04 8.47 1.05
N GLU A 141 -1.21 9.18 1.82
CA GLU A 141 0.22 8.96 1.81
C GLU A 141 0.58 7.52 2.18
N PHE A 142 1.50 6.95 1.41
CA PHE A 142 2.06 5.64 1.73
C PHE A 142 2.77 5.72 3.08
N ARG A 143 2.28 4.96 4.01
CA ARG A 143 2.96 4.75 5.29
C ARG A 143 3.49 3.34 5.32
N ALA A 144 4.81 3.24 5.29
CA ALA A 144 5.44 2.02 5.72
C ALA A 144 4.89 1.69 7.12
N ARG A 145 4.18 0.59 7.27
CA ARG A 145 3.81 0.11 8.60
C ARG A 145 5.09 0.05 9.40
N ARG A 146 5.25 0.89 10.38
CA ARG A 146 6.23 0.63 11.42
C ARG A 146 5.84 -0.74 11.99
N PRO A 147 6.79 -1.68 12.12
CA PRO A 147 6.52 -2.90 12.86
C PRO A 147 5.86 -2.46 14.16
N ASP A 148 4.76 -3.11 14.49
CA ASP A 148 3.99 -2.78 15.69
C ASP A 148 4.91 -2.97 16.90
N THR A 149 5.60 -1.91 17.25
CA THR A 149 6.55 -1.90 18.37
C THR A 149 5.87 -2.25 19.67
N ALA A 150 4.55 -2.08 19.76
CA ALA A 150 3.77 -2.52 20.90
C ALA A 150 3.65 -4.06 20.93
N ARG A 151 3.36 -4.70 19.81
CA ARG A 151 3.32 -6.18 19.72
C ARG A 151 4.69 -6.81 19.89
N LEU A 152 5.75 -6.21 19.35
CA LEU A 152 7.12 -6.66 19.59
C LEU A 152 7.50 -6.51 21.05
N ARG A 153 7.10 -5.42 21.70
CA ARG A 153 7.34 -5.19 23.12
C ARG A 153 6.60 -6.21 23.99
N GLU A 154 5.33 -6.48 23.72
CA GLU A 154 4.56 -7.52 24.40
C GLU A 154 5.16 -8.92 24.19
N SER A 155 5.55 -9.27 22.98
CA SER A 155 6.23 -10.53 22.68
C SER A 155 7.55 -10.68 23.42
N LEU A 156 8.34 -9.62 23.50
CA LEU A 156 9.63 -9.61 24.20
C LEU A 156 9.44 -9.67 25.72
N ILE A 157 8.43 -9.02 26.26
CA ILE A 157 8.05 -9.09 27.67
C ILE A 157 7.55 -10.50 28.02
N THR A 158 6.71 -11.09 27.18
CA THR A 158 6.20 -12.46 27.37
C THR A 158 7.30 -13.50 27.26
N ALA A 159 8.31 -13.26 26.42
CA ALA A 159 9.49 -14.11 26.30
C ALA A 159 10.53 -13.90 27.40
N GLY A 160 10.32 -12.96 28.34
CA GLY A 160 11.24 -12.66 29.41
C GLY A 160 12.57 -12.01 29.01
N MET A 161 12.62 -11.49 27.76
CA MET A 161 13.81 -10.86 27.22
C MET A 161 13.98 -9.39 27.57
N VAL A 162 12.92 -8.75 28.11
CA VAL A 162 12.92 -7.36 28.54
C VAL A 162 12.28 -7.32 29.94
N GLU A 163 12.99 -6.80 30.94
CA GLU A 163 12.37 -6.52 32.22
C GLU A 163 11.29 -5.45 32.04
N GLN A 164 10.13 -5.70 32.64
CA GLN A 164 9.16 -4.64 32.79
C GLN A 164 9.84 -3.52 33.58
N ALA A 165 10.09 -2.40 32.94
CA ALA A 165 10.37 -1.15 33.62
C ALA A 165 9.09 -0.77 34.38
N GLY A 166 8.83 -1.49 35.45
CA GLY A 166 7.68 -1.31 36.30
C GLY A 166 7.93 -0.18 37.28
N THR A 167 6.94 0.54 37.57
CA THR A 167 6.82 1.59 38.58
C THR A 167 7.43 2.89 38.24
#